data_40c396b460c39883bfe70c22d6800662
#
_entry.id   40c396b460c39883bfe70c22d6800662
#
_cell.length_a   1.000
_cell.length_b   1.000
_cell.length_c   1.000
_cell.angle_alpha   90.00
_cell.angle_beta   90.00
_cell.angle_gamma   90.00
#
_symmetry.space_group_name_H-M   'P 1'
#
loop_
_entity.id
_entity.type
_entity.pdbx_description
1 polymer ?
#
loop_
_entity_poly.entity_id
_entity_poly.type
_entity_poly.pdbx_seq_one_letter_code
_entity_poly.pdbx_strand_id
1 'polypeptide(L)'
;MVNLLKVQKTLLQLVAKQAGLRLQPVEVEPGTIISFWVPKEKAKRRKNVSTNKDVFPMGNSVGVENFRKEVKKKKERPAVVLVHGFATDGLVTWQFQLFALTKKYDVHVPDLLFFGGSLTSSTDRSPRFQAECMIAALAGLGVERCTVVGFSYGGFVAFKMAEIKPDMVHSLVISGSLIAMTDSMNESILETLGLESSAELLLPETAKGVKALLHNAMYKKLWFPNFMFNDFLEVMFSHKKERAELLEALVIRNDDANVPNLSQKILLLWGEKDRIFRLQYAKDMKEQLGENTSIQIIGKAGHLAHIERPFRYNHYLKEFLATAS
;
A
#
# COMPACT_ATOMS: atom_id res chain seq x y z
N MET A 1 -29.61 4.01 -11.86
CA MET A 1 -29.17 4.93 -10.77
C MET A 1 -27.68 5.18 -10.94
N VAL A 2 -27.20 6.40 -10.71
CA VAL A 2 -25.75 6.69 -10.82
C VAL A 2 -25.03 6.02 -9.66
N ASN A 3 -23.98 5.24 -9.94
CA ASN A 3 -23.17 4.61 -8.91
C ASN A 3 -22.27 5.68 -8.26
N LEU A 4 -22.54 6.02 -6.99
CA LEU A 4 -21.86 7.08 -6.27
C LEU A 4 -20.36 6.77 -6.05
N LEU A 5 -19.99 5.50 -5.88
CA LEU A 5 -18.59 5.14 -5.69
C LEU A 5 -17.78 5.30 -7.00
N LYS A 6 -18.37 5.04 -8.17
CA LYS A 6 -17.73 5.35 -9.46
C LYS A 6 -17.47 6.85 -9.59
N VAL A 7 -18.45 7.69 -9.19
CA VAL A 7 -18.29 9.15 -9.17
C VAL A 7 -17.17 9.56 -8.20
N GLN A 8 -17.17 9.02 -6.98
CA GLN A 8 -16.11 9.29 -5.99
C GLN A 8 -14.74 8.90 -6.53
N LYS A 9 -14.58 7.71 -7.13
CA LYS A 9 -13.30 7.29 -7.74
C LYS A 9 -12.84 8.24 -8.84
N THR A 10 -13.76 8.68 -9.70
CA THR A 10 -13.43 9.67 -10.75
C THR A 10 -12.95 10.98 -10.14
N LEU A 11 -13.61 11.47 -9.10
CA LEU A 11 -13.19 12.69 -8.38
C LEU A 11 -11.82 12.48 -7.71
N LEU A 12 -11.58 11.34 -7.05
CA LEU A 12 -10.27 11.04 -6.46
C LEU A 12 -9.15 10.99 -7.50
N GLN A 13 -9.41 10.46 -8.70
CA GLN A 13 -8.45 10.48 -9.80
C GLN A 13 -8.14 11.90 -10.28
N LEU A 14 -9.16 12.77 -10.39
CA LEU A 14 -8.95 14.18 -10.73
C LEU A 14 -8.11 14.89 -9.67
N VAL A 15 -8.45 14.67 -8.43
CA VAL A 15 -7.74 15.18 -7.26
C VAL A 15 -6.29 14.71 -7.23
N ALA A 16 -6.01 13.42 -7.46
CA ALA A 16 -4.66 12.88 -7.56
C ALA A 16 -3.87 13.55 -8.71
N LYS A 17 -4.53 13.76 -9.86
CA LYS A 17 -3.92 14.49 -11.00
C LYS A 17 -3.58 15.95 -10.65
N GLN A 18 -4.45 16.64 -9.91
CA GLN A 18 -4.20 18.02 -9.43
C GLN A 18 -3.07 18.05 -8.40
N ALA A 19 -2.96 17.03 -7.54
CA ALA A 19 -1.85 16.84 -6.61
C ALA A 19 -0.50 16.50 -7.30
N GLY A 20 -0.47 16.45 -8.63
CA GLY A 20 0.74 16.21 -9.42
C GLY A 20 1.04 14.74 -9.65
N LEU A 21 0.11 13.82 -9.38
CA LEU A 21 0.26 12.41 -9.67
C LEU A 21 -0.26 12.03 -11.06
N ARG A 22 0.26 10.94 -11.60
CA ARG A 22 -0.20 10.33 -12.86
C ARG A 22 -0.28 8.82 -12.69
N LEU A 23 -1.30 8.22 -13.31
CA LEU A 23 -1.43 6.77 -13.40
C LEU A 23 -0.36 6.23 -14.36
N GLN A 24 0.39 5.25 -13.90
CA GLN A 24 1.49 4.63 -14.62
C GLN A 24 1.42 3.11 -14.42
N PRO A 25 0.98 2.33 -15.41
CA PRO A 25 1.17 0.88 -15.39
C PRO A 25 2.65 0.55 -15.59
N VAL A 26 3.14 -0.42 -14.84
CA VAL A 26 4.51 -0.91 -14.89
C VAL A 26 4.47 -2.41 -15.10
N GLU A 27 4.91 -2.87 -16.26
CA GLU A 27 5.12 -4.28 -16.50
C GLU A 27 6.44 -4.71 -15.85
N VAL A 28 6.38 -5.69 -14.95
CA VAL A 28 7.55 -6.19 -14.20
C VAL A 28 8.11 -7.44 -14.81
N GLU A 29 7.24 -8.24 -15.42
CA GLU A 29 7.54 -9.42 -16.21
C GLU A 29 6.40 -9.65 -17.21
N PRO A 30 6.57 -10.49 -18.26
CA PRO A 30 5.51 -10.77 -19.20
C PRO A 30 4.22 -11.25 -18.52
N GLY A 31 3.12 -10.50 -18.71
CA GLY A 31 1.83 -10.81 -18.13
C GLY A 31 1.62 -10.36 -16.67
N THR A 32 2.59 -9.65 -16.07
CA THR A 32 2.46 -9.07 -14.72
C THR A 32 2.61 -7.55 -14.77
N ILE A 33 1.53 -6.85 -14.46
CA ILE A 33 1.45 -5.38 -14.50
C ILE A 33 1.04 -4.86 -13.13
N ILE A 34 1.80 -3.91 -12.59
CA ILE A 34 1.45 -3.14 -11.39
C ILE A 34 1.05 -1.74 -11.82
N SER A 35 -0.13 -1.32 -11.42
CA SER A 35 -0.66 0.02 -11.66
C SER A 35 -0.27 0.96 -10.50
N PHE A 36 0.35 2.09 -10.82
CA PHE A 36 0.82 3.07 -9.85
C PHE A 36 0.24 4.45 -10.12
N TRP A 37 -0.06 5.18 -9.07
CA TRP A 37 -0.09 6.64 -9.12
C TRP A 37 1.28 7.15 -8.67
N VAL A 38 1.98 7.85 -9.57
CA VAL A 38 3.36 8.33 -9.37
C VAL A 38 3.49 9.82 -9.60
N PRO A 39 4.52 10.51 -9.03
CA PRO A 39 4.80 11.89 -9.36
C PRO A 39 4.96 12.10 -10.87
N LYS A 40 4.34 13.15 -11.41
CA LYS A 40 4.31 13.45 -12.85
C LYS A 40 5.71 13.48 -13.49
N GLU A 41 6.70 13.96 -12.74
CA GLU A 41 8.09 14.04 -13.21
C GLU A 41 8.69 12.63 -13.37
N LYS A 42 8.33 11.67 -12.52
CA LYS A 42 8.77 10.27 -12.62
C LYS A 42 8.10 9.55 -13.80
N ALA A 43 6.83 9.80 -14.07
CA ALA A 43 6.10 9.25 -15.23
C ALA A 43 6.70 9.70 -16.58
N LYS A 44 7.19 10.94 -16.70
CA LYS A 44 7.81 11.46 -17.93
C LYS A 44 9.19 10.85 -18.24
N ARG A 45 9.99 10.54 -17.22
CA ARG A 45 11.35 9.99 -17.42
C ARG A 45 11.34 8.67 -18.19
N ARG A 46 10.32 7.84 -18.02
CA ARG A 46 10.24 6.54 -18.70
C ARG A 46 9.95 6.65 -20.21
N LYS A 47 9.22 7.68 -20.67
CA LYS A 47 8.98 7.89 -22.12
C LYS A 47 10.28 8.20 -22.87
N ASN A 48 11.27 8.81 -22.23
CA ASN A 48 12.55 9.15 -22.86
C ASN A 48 13.56 8.00 -22.86
N VAL A 49 13.41 7.01 -21.97
CA VAL A 49 14.32 5.84 -21.92
C VAL A 49 13.90 4.77 -22.92
N SER A 50 12.61 4.65 -23.27
CA SER A 50 12.13 3.64 -24.24
C SER A 50 12.33 4.03 -25.70
N THR A 51 12.80 5.25 -26.01
CA THR A 51 13.05 5.73 -27.39
C THR A 51 14.52 5.79 -27.77
N ASN A 52 15.46 5.44 -26.90
CA ASN A 52 16.89 5.30 -27.27
C ASN A 52 17.26 3.84 -27.54
N LYS A 53 16.53 3.16 -28.42
CA LYS A 53 17.05 2.07 -29.24
C LYS A 53 17.39 2.68 -30.61
N ASP A 54 18.57 3.27 -30.71
CA ASP A 54 19.20 3.38 -32.01
C ASP A 54 20.68 3.72 -31.84
N VAL A 55 21.51 2.72 -32.29
CA VAL A 55 22.70 2.86 -33.11
C VAL A 55 23.86 3.69 -32.55
N PHE A 56 24.90 2.98 -32.16
CA PHE A 56 26.24 3.51 -32.19
C PHE A 56 26.68 3.78 -33.67
N PRO A 57 27.19 4.96 -33.98
CA PRO A 57 28.25 5.09 -34.95
C PRO A 57 29.57 5.48 -34.28
N MET A 58 30.60 4.73 -34.55
CA MET A 58 31.99 5.15 -34.33
C MET A 58 32.31 6.38 -35.19
N GLY A 59 33.02 7.35 -34.60
CA GLY A 59 33.77 8.30 -35.38
C GLY A 59 33.86 9.73 -34.83
N ASN A 60 35.06 10.05 -34.32
CA ASN A 60 35.74 11.34 -34.29
C ASN A 60 35.34 12.44 -33.29
N SER A 61 36.30 12.62 -32.39
CA SER A 61 36.58 13.81 -31.58
C SER A 61 36.56 15.15 -32.33
N VAL A 62 35.74 16.11 -31.92
CA VAL A 62 36.10 17.54 -31.90
C VAL A 62 35.28 18.20 -30.79
N GLY A 63 35.95 19.03 -30.02
CA GLY A 63 35.58 19.73 -28.81
C GLY A 63 34.16 20.26 -28.65
N VAL A 64 33.58 19.98 -27.53
CA VAL A 64 32.51 20.77 -26.92
C VAL A 64 32.83 20.96 -25.42
N GLU A 65 33.78 21.83 -25.17
CA GLU A 65 33.80 22.59 -23.92
C GLU A 65 32.69 23.61 -23.95
N ASN A 66 32.01 23.77 -22.77
CA ASN A 66 31.07 24.82 -22.45
C ASN A 66 29.63 24.75 -22.98
N PHE A 67 28.85 23.81 -22.42
CA PHE A 67 27.42 24.03 -22.11
C PHE A 67 26.98 23.20 -20.89
N ARG A 68 27.70 23.32 -19.77
CA ARG A 68 27.12 23.02 -18.45
C ARG A 68 26.28 24.23 -18.05
N LYS A 69 25.07 24.36 -18.60
CA LYS A 69 24.01 25.07 -17.89
C LYS A 69 23.80 24.35 -16.57
N GLU A 70 24.09 25.04 -15.46
CA GLU A 70 23.67 24.62 -14.13
C GLU A 70 22.16 24.43 -14.11
N VAL A 71 21.73 23.20 -14.45
CA VAL A 71 20.40 22.74 -14.08
C VAL A 71 20.46 22.69 -12.56
N LYS A 72 19.91 23.70 -11.88
CA LYS A 72 19.67 23.68 -10.44
C LYS A 72 19.09 22.32 -10.14
N LYS A 73 19.89 21.41 -9.53
CA LYS A 73 19.43 20.08 -9.10
C LYS A 73 18.27 20.35 -8.15
N LYS A 74 17.04 20.20 -8.63
CA LYS A 74 15.85 20.26 -7.79
C LYS A 74 16.06 19.25 -6.69
N LYS A 75 16.11 19.68 -5.43
CA LYS A 75 16.34 18.78 -4.28
C LYS A 75 15.37 17.61 -4.40
N GLU A 76 15.89 16.40 -4.54
CA GLU A 76 15.04 15.22 -4.66
C GLU A 76 14.23 15.07 -3.38
N ARG A 77 12.92 14.89 -3.54
CA ARG A 77 12.03 14.66 -2.41
C ARG A 77 12.12 13.19 -2.00
N PRO A 78 12.10 12.87 -0.69
CA PRO A 78 12.08 11.49 -0.25
C PRO A 78 10.88 10.74 -0.83
N ALA A 79 11.10 9.50 -1.27
CA ALA A 79 10.03 8.65 -1.80
C ALA A 79 9.24 7.97 -0.68
N VAL A 80 7.92 8.01 -0.79
CA VAL A 80 6.97 7.34 0.11
C VAL A 80 6.04 6.46 -0.72
N VAL A 81 5.97 5.17 -0.39
CA VAL A 81 5.12 4.18 -1.06
C VAL A 81 3.95 3.83 -0.14
N LEU A 82 2.72 4.05 -0.60
CA LEU A 82 1.50 3.82 0.18
C LEU A 82 0.81 2.54 -0.29
N VAL A 83 1.00 1.44 0.43
CA VAL A 83 0.48 0.10 0.08
C VAL A 83 -0.84 -0.15 0.79
N HIS A 84 -1.91 -0.35 0.02
CA HIS A 84 -3.29 -0.43 0.51
C HIS A 84 -3.64 -1.81 1.12
N GLY A 85 -4.77 -1.85 1.83
CA GLY A 85 -5.37 -3.07 2.38
C GLY A 85 -6.25 -3.82 1.38
N PHE A 86 -6.92 -4.88 1.88
CA PHE A 86 -7.61 -5.86 1.02
C PHE A 86 -8.92 -5.38 0.38
N ALA A 87 -9.68 -4.51 1.05
CA ALA A 87 -11.06 -4.21 0.62
C ALA A 87 -11.20 -3.11 -0.44
N THR A 88 -10.12 -2.36 -0.73
CA THR A 88 -10.13 -1.20 -1.64
C THR A 88 -8.86 -1.11 -2.47
N ASP A 89 -8.79 -0.16 -3.40
CA ASP A 89 -7.58 0.18 -4.15
C ASP A 89 -6.74 1.27 -3.45
N GLY A 90 -5.59 1.57 -4.03
CA GLY A 90 -4.65 2.52 -3.46
C GLY A 90 -5.20 3.93 -3.28
N LEU A 91 -5.92 4.49 -4.27
CA LEU A 91 -6.47 5.86 -4.15
C LEU A 91 -7.56 5.97 -3.09
N VAL A 92 -8.47 4.99 -3.02
CA VAL A 92 -9.56 5.00 -2.04
C VAL A 92 -9.02 4.82 -0.63
N THR A 93 -8.05 3.94 -0.42
CA THR A 93 -7.41 3.75 0.87
C THR A 93 -6.73 5.05 1.33
N TRP A 94 -5.91 5.66 0.48
CA TRP A 94 -5.00 6.74 0.89
C TRP A 94 -5.49 8.14 0.54
N GLN A 95 -6.80 8.31 0.27
CA GLN A 95 -7.38 9.57 -0.19
C GLN A 95 -7.04 10.79 0.69
N PHE A 96 -6.95 10.63 2.02
CA PHE A 96 -6.63 11.72 2.94
C PHE A 96 -5.12 11.91 3.17
N GLN A 97 -4.30 10.91 2.85
CA GLN A 97 -2.84 10.96 2.98
C GLN A 97 -2.18 11.60 1.76
N LEU A 98 -2.77 11.45 0.58
CA LEU A 98 -2.25 12.01 -0.67
C LEU A 98 -1.97 13.51 -0.54
N PHE A 99 -2.98 14.30 -0.18
CA PHE A 99 -2.80 15.76 -0.04
C PHE A 99 -1.84 16.14 1.07
N ALA A 100 -1.81 15.35 2.12
CA ALA A 100 -0.95 15.60 3.25
C ALA A 100 0.53 15.43 2.92
N LEU A 101 0.89 14.59 1.92
CA LEU A 101 2.25 14.17 1.63
C LEU A 101 2.81 14.72 0.33
N THR A 102 2.03 14.84 -0.75
CA THR A 102 2.52 15.16 -2.12
C THR A 102 3.29 16.49 -2.25
N LYS A 103 3.12 17.42 -1.30
CA LYS A 103 3.88 18.68 -1.29
C LYS A 103 5.35 18.51 -0.90
N LYS A 104 5.65 17.52 -0.03
CA LYS A 104 6.99 17.33 0.57
C LYS A 104 7.67 16.03 0.12
N TYR A 105 6.91 15.04 -0.34
CA TYR A 105 7.37 13.70 -0.67
C TYR A 105 7.03 13.31 -2.10
N ASP A 106 7.84 12.45 -2.69
CA ASP A 106 7.53 11.75 -3.93
C ASP A 106 6.66 10.53 -3.59
N VAL A 107 5.34 10.74 -3.70
CA VAL A 107 4.35 9.75 -3.29
C VAL A 107 4.05 8.77 -4.42
N HIS A 108 4.19 7.48 -4.14
CA HIS A 108 3.87 6.37 -5.01
C HIS A 108 2.73 5.56 -4.40
N VAL A 109 1.65 5.38 -5.13
CA VAL A 109 0.48 4.64 -4.66
C VAL A 109 0.20 3.50 -5.63
N PRO A 110 0.70 2.30 -5.34
CA PRO A 110 0.38 1.11 -6.11
C PRO A 110 -1.03 0.60 -5.84
N ASP A 111 -1.58 -0.08 -6.83
CA ASP A 111 -2.58 -1.10 -6.60
C ASP A 111 -1.87 -2.45 -6.51
N LEU A 112 -2.18 -3.25 -5.51
CA LEU A 112 -1.69 -4.63 -5.37
C LEU A 112 -2.27 -5.52 -6.47
N LEU A 113 -1.64 -6.65 -6.77
CA LEU A 113 -2.13 -7.59 -7.78
C LEU A 113 -3.57 -8.02 -7.50
N PHE A 114 -4.40 -8.01 -8.54
CA PHE A 114 -5.85 -8.25 -8.54
C PHE A 114 -6.69 -7.13 -7.92
N PHE A 115 -6.08 -5.95 -7.66
CA PHE A 115 -6.77 -4.74 -7.24
C PHE A 115 -6.55 -3.62 -8.26
N GLY A 116 -7.53 -2.73 -8.39
CA GLY A 116 -7.44 -1.59 -9.29
C GLY A 116 -7.11 -2.00 -10.72
N GLY A 117 -5.97 -1.54 -11.22
CA GLY A 117 -5.46 -1.86 -12.56
C GLY A 117 -4.32 -2.88 -12.61
N SER A 118 -4.03 -3.58 -11.50
CA SER A 118 -2.91 -4.52 -11.39
C SER A 118 -3.37 -5.96 -11.60
N LEU A 119 -2.59 -6.73 -12.37
CA LEU A 119 -2.89 -8.11 -12.68
C LEU A 119 -1.62 -8.92 -12.94
N THR A 120 -1.72 -10.24 -12.84
CA THR A 120 -0.65 -11.17 -13.20
C THR A 120 -1.22 -12.45 -13.79
N SER A 121 -0.45 -13.08 -14.68
CA SER A 121 -0.68 -14.45 -15.16
C SER A 121 -0.01 -15.51 -14.28
N SER A 122 0.83 -15.12 -13.32
CA SER A 122 1.42 -16.03 -12.35
C SER A 122 0.37 -16.67 -11.45
N THR A 123 0.63 -17.88 -11.00
CA THR A 123 -0.20 -18.61 -10.03
C THR A 123 0.23 -18.38 -8.59
N ASP A 124 1.36 -17.71 -8.34
CA ASP A 124 1.81 -17.36 -7.00
C ASP A 124 0.90 -16.28 -6.39
N ARG A 125 0.38 -16.56 -5.19
CA ARG A 125 -0.54 -15.70 -4.43
C ARG A 125 0.07 -15.18 -3.14
N SER A 126 1.33 -15.51 -2.87
CA SER A 126 1.98 -15.17 -1.62
C SER A 126 2.20 -13.66 -1.44
N PRO A 127 2.21 -13.15 -0.21
CA PRO A 127 2.63 -11.77 0.07
C PRO A 127 4.07 -11.50 -0.38
N ARG A 128 4.92 -12.54 -0.45
CA ARG A 128 6.29 -12.46 -0.96
C ARG A 128 6.30 -12.11 -2.44
N PHE A 129 5.51 -12.79 -3.27
CA PHE A 129 5.40 -12.49 -4.70
C PHE A 129 4.86 -11.07 -4.95
N GLN A 130 3.85 -10.65 -4.17
CA GLN A 130 3.38 -9.25 -4.21
C GLN A 130 4.53 -8.26 -3.93
N ALA A 131 5.36 -8.55 -2.93
CA ALA A 131 6.49 -7.71 -2.56
C ALA A 131 7.59 -7.69 -3.64
N GLU A 132 7.92 -8.82 -4.23
CA GLU A 132 8.90 -8.95 -5.33
C GLU A 132 8.45 -8.14 -6.56
N CYS A 133 7.20 -8.28 -6.97
CA CYS A 133 6.61 -7.48 -8.05
C CYS A 133 6.65 -5.97 -7.74
N MET A 134 6.34 -5.60 -6.49
CA MET A 134 6.37 -4.21 -6.04
C MET A 134 7.79 -3.63 -6.09
N ILE A 135 8.79 -4.36 -5.60
CA ILE A 135 10.21 -3.97 -5.64
C ILE A 135 10.67 -3.78 -7.08
N ALA A 136 10.37 -4.75 -7.96
CA ALA A 136 10.73 -4.67 -9.38
C ALA A 136 10.10 -3.45 -10.07
N ALA A 137 8.82 -3.19 -9.79
CA ALA A 137 8.11 -2.03 -10.33
C ALA A 137 8.71 -0.70 -9.84
N LEU A 138 9.01 -0.58 -8.55
CA LEU A 138 9.64 0.61 -7.96
C LEU A 138 11.04 0.85 -8.55
N ALA A 139 11.84 -0.19 -8.70
CA ALA A 139 13.15 -0.10 -9.37
C ALA A 139 12.99 0.38 -10.83
N GLY A 140 12.01 -0.14 -11.57
CA GLY A 140 11.66 0.31 -12.91
C GLY A 140 11.19 1.76 -12.99
N LEU A 141 10.66 2.32 -11.92
CA LEU A 141 10.30 3.74 -11.76
C LEU A 141 11.48 4.61 -11.29
N GLY A 142 12.66 4.03 -11.05
CA GLY A 142 13.85 4.71 -10.57
C GLY A 142 13.75 5.13 -9.10
N VAL A 143 13.03 4.35 -8.29
CA VAL A 143 12.99 4.50 -6.84
C VAL A 143 14.07 3.64 -6.24
N GLU A 144 15.16 4.27 -5.78
CA GLU A 144 16.30 3.57 -5.18
C GLU A 144 16.12 3.36 -3.69
N ARG A 145 15.46 4.32 -3.02
CA ARG A 145 15.23 4.30 -1.58
C ARG A 145 13.88 4.92 -1.22
N CYS A 146 13.12 4.28 -0.33
CA CYS A 146 11.79 4.76 0.06
C CYS A 146 11.43 4.38 1.50
N THR A 147 10.46 5.12 2.06
CA THR A 147 9.65 4.67 3.20
C THR A 147 8.42 3.95 2.66
N VAL A 148 8.12 2.76 3.16
CA VAL A 148 6.90 2.03 2.82
C VAL A 148 5.88 2.18 3.94
N VAL A 149 4.68 2.63 3.59
CA VAL A 149 3.53 2.73 4.50
C VAL A 149 2.54 1.64 4.10
N GLY A 150 2.43 0.60 4.91
CA GLY A 150 1.56 -0.55 4.67
C GLY A 150 0.35 -0.55 5.60
N PHE A 151 -0.83 -0.77 5.02
CA PHE A 151 -2.07 -0.90 5.76
C PHE A 151 -2.66 -2.31 5.58
N SER A 152 -3.04 -2.98 6.68
CA SER A 152 -3.72 -4.29 6.65
C SER A 152 -2.95 -5.28 5.76
N TYR A 153 -3.57 -5.89 4.75
CA TYR A 153 -2.89 -6.77 3.80
C TYR A 153 -1.61 -6.15 3.21
N GLY A 154 -1.64 -4.85 2.91
CA GLY A 154 -0.45 -4.12 2.43
C GLY A 154 0.69 -4.02 3.46
N GLY A 155 0.42 -4.21 4.74
CA GLY A 155 1.45 -4.26 5.78
C GLY A 155 2.24 -5.57 5.72
N PHE A 156 1.60 -6.71 5.45
CA PHE A 156 2.30 -7.98 5.21
C PHE A 156 3.24 -7.86 4.01
N VAL A 157 2.77 -7.24 2.93
CA VAL A 157 3.60 -6.97 1.73
C VAL A 157 4.75 -6.03 2.08
N ALA A 158 4.52 -4.98 2.87
CA ALA A 158 5.55 -4.02 3.29
C ALA A 158 6.66 -4.67 4.13
N PHE A 159 6.30 -5.57 5.05
CA PHE A 159 7.30 -6.34 5.81
C PHE A 159 8.13 -7.23 4.88
N LYS A 160 7.51 -7.91 3.92
CA LYS A 160 8.24 -8.72 2.93
C LYS A 160 9.13 -7.87 2.02
N MET A 161 8.71 -6.67 1.62
CA MET A 161 9.56 -5.74 0.88
C MET A 161 10.82 -5.35 1.67
N ALA A 162 10.66 -5.04 2.96
CA ALA A 162 11.77 -4.68 3.84
C ALA A 162 12.76 -5.84 4.09
N GLU A 163 12.24 -7.06 4.18
CA GLU A 163 13.03 -8.29 4.31
C GLU A 163 13.84 -8.57 3.04
N ILE A 164 13.19 -8.49 1.85
CA ILE A 164 13.80 -8.85 0.56
C ILE A 164 14.80 -7.78 0.10
N LYS A 165 14.47 -6.48 0.30
CA LYS A 165 15.27 -5.37 -0.23
C LYS A 165 15.51 -4.28 0.83
N PRO A 166 16.27 -4.58 1.89
CA PRO A 166 16.50 -3.64 2.99
C PRO A 166 17.18 -2.33 2.55
N ASP A 167 18.00 -2.36 1.50
CA ASP A 167 18.64 -1.16 0.96
C ASP A 167 17.65 -0.20 0.32
N MET A 168 16.57 -0.72 -0.30
CA MET A 168 15.51 0.09 -0.89
C MET A 168 14.51 0.58 0.17
N VAL A 169 14.10 -0.31 1.09
CA VAL A 169 13.12 0.02 2.14
C VAL A 169 13.86 0.41 3.41
N HIS A 170 14.12 1.70 3.59
CA HIS A 170 14.90 2.18 4.73
C HIS A 170 14.07 2.43 6.00
N SER A 171 12.77 2.54 5.89
CA SER A 171 11.86 2.67 7.03
C SER A 171 10.46 2.18 6.69
N LEU A 172 9.70 1.79 7.71
CA LEU A 172 8.34 1.25 7.60
C LEU A 172 7.37 2.04 8.48
N VAL A 173 6.15 2.22 7.98
CA VAL A 173 4.98 2.57 8.79
C VAL A 173 3.94 1.48 8.56
N ILE A 174 3.56 0.78 9.60
CA ILE A 174 2.63 -0.34 9.55
C ILE A 174 1.38 0.00 10.36
N SER A 175 0.23 -0.21 9.75
CA SER A 175 -1.06 0.10 10.35
C SER A 175 -2.03 -1.07 10.19
N GLY A 176 -2.56 -1.58 11.31
CA GLY A 176 -3.54 -2.68 11.30
C GLY A 176 -3.06 -3.90 10.51
N SER A 177 -1.86 -4.43 10.83
CA SER A 177 -1.27 -5.58 10.13
C SER A 177 -0.35 -6.37 11.05
N LEU A 178 0.13 -7.53 10.59
CA LEU A 178 1.05 -8.41 11.30
C LEU A 178 2.30 -8.66 10.45
N ILE A 179 3.36 -9.15 11.08
CA ILE A 179 4.58 -9.62 10.37
C ILE A 179 4.23 -10.83 9.50
N ALA A 180 3.48 -11.77 10.07
CA ALA A 180 2.95 -12.96 9.42
C ALA A 180 1.57 -13.29 9.99
N MET A 181 0.75 -13.99 9.23
CA MET A 181 -0.53 -14.55 9.67
C MET A 181 -0.34 -16.04 9.82
N THR A 182 -0.27 -16.52 11.05
CA THR A 182 -0.19 -17.96 11.31
C THR A 182 -1.56 -18.61 11.43
N ASP A 183 -1.63 -19.93 11.31
CA ASP A 183 -2.86 -20.70 11.50
C ASP A 183 -3.56 -20.33 12.81
N SER A 184 -2.83 -20.37 13.93
CA SER A 184 -3.39 -20.07 15.25
C SER A 184 -3.86 -18.62 15.41
N MET A 185 -3.15 -17.66 14.81
CA MET A 185 -3.57 -16.25 14.80
C MET A 185 -4.84 -16.08 13.98
N ASN A 186 -4.91 -16.70 12.80
CA ASN A 186 -6.08 -16.64 11.93
C ASN A 186 -7.31 -17.23 12.64
N GLU A 187 -7.19 -18.42 13.23
CA GLU A 187 -8.25 -19.07 13.99
C GLU A 187 -8.75 -18.18 15.14
N SER A 188 -7.84 -17.62 15.95
CA SER A 188 -8.19 -16.73 17.06
C SER A 188 -8.90 -15.46 16.62
N ILE A 189 -8.51 -14.88 15.46
CA ILE A 189 -9.16 -13.70 14.89
C ILE A 189 -10.56 -14.06 14.40
N LEU A 190 -10.71 -15.15 13.67
CA LEU A 190 -12.00 -15.63 13.16
C LEU A 190 -12.97 -15.96 14.29
N GLU A 191 -12.53 -16.69 15.32
CA GLU A 191 -13.32 -16.98 16.51
C GLU A 191 -13.81 -15.70 17.20
N THR A 192 -12.91 -14.72 17.37
CA THR A 192 -13.26 -13.42 17.98
C THR A 192 -14.31 -12.66 17.19
N LEU A 193 -14.26 -12.74 15.86
CA LEU A 193 -15.19 -12.07 14.96
C LEU A 193 -16.47 -12.88 14.72
N GLY A 194 -16.52 -14.15 15.14
CA GLY A 194 -17.63 -15.07 14.90
C GLY A 194 -17.76 -15.44 13.41
N LEU A 195 -16.64 -15.67 12.72
CA LEU A 195 -16.57 -15.93 11.29
C LEU A 195 -15.95 -17.31 11.02
N GLU A 196 -16.34 -17.93 9.92
CA GLU A 196 -15.78 -19.22 9.48
C GLU A 196 -14.50 -19.04 8.63
N SER A 197 -14.38 -17.90 7.92
CA SER A 197 -13.21 -17.62 7.09
C SER A 197 -12.94 -16.12 6.92
N SER A 198 -11.70 -15.78 6.62
CA SER A 198 -11.33 -14.40 6.27
C SER A 198 -12.05 -13.91 5.01
N ALA A 199 -12.38 -14.80 4.07
CA ALA A 199 -13.12 -14.49 2.86
C ALA A 199 -14.56 -14.04 3.17
N GLU A 200 -15.20 -14.61 4.18
CA GLU A 200 -16.54 -14.20 4.61
C GLU A 200 -16.62 -12.71 4.97
N LEU A 201 -15.57 -12.19 5.63
CA LEU A 201 -15.48 -10.78 5.97
C LEU A 201 -14.98 -9.91 4.80
N LEU A 202 -13.89 -10.34 4.15
CA LEU A 202 -13.10 -9.50 3.24
C LEU A 202 -13.55 -9.60 1.77
N LEU A 203 -14.38 -10.59 1.42
CA LEU A 203 -14.97 -10.77 0.08
C LEU A 203 -16.50 -10.84 0.15
N PRO A 204 -17.16 -9.84 0.71
CA PRO A 204 -18.61 -9.86 0.87
C PRO A 204 -19.32 -10.00 -0.48
N GLU A 205 -20.43 -10.76 -0.50
CA GLU A 205 -21.25 -10.96 -1.68
C GLU A 205 -22.56 -10.16 -1.65
N THR A 206 -22.86 -9.56 -0.50
CA THR A 206 -24.10 -8.82 -0.27
C THR A 206 -23.85 -7.48 0.41
N ALA A 207 -24.80 -6.55 0.28
CA ALA A 207 -24.79 -5.29 1.01
C ALA A 207 -24.70 -5.51 2.54
N LYS A 208 -25.32 -6.59 3.06
CA LYS A 208 -25.24 -6.98 4.47
C LYS A 208 -23.80 -7.34 4.86
N GLY A 209 -23.10 -8.07 3.99
CA GLY A 209 -21.67 -8.41 4.19
C GLY A 209 -20.78 -7.17 4.19
N VAL A 210 -20.97 -6.21 3.24
CA VAL A 210 -20.24 -4.93 3.26
C VAL A 210 -20.50 -4.15 4.54
N LYS A 211 -21.74 -4.13 5.02
CA LYS A 211 -22.09 -3.49 6.28
C LYS A 211 -21.37 -4.16 7.46
N ALA A 212 -21.28 -5.49 7.47
CA ALA A 212 -20.54 -6.25 8.49
C ALA A 212 -19.04 -5.94 8.43
N LEU A 213 -18.43 -5.90 7.24
CA LEU A 213 -17.04 -5.50 7.03
C LEU A 213 -16.77 -4.12 7.64
N LEU A 214 -17.55 -3.11 7.28
CA LEU A 214 -17.39 -1.75 7.79
C LEU A 214 -17.64 -1.66 9.31
N HIS A 215 -18.59 -2.44 9.83
CA HIS A 215 -18.85 -2.49 11.28
C HIS A 215 -17.64 -3.03 12.07
N ASN A 216 -16.96 -4.05 11.56
CA ASN A 216 -15.76 -4.60 12.18
C ASN A 216 -14.53 -3.70 11.97
N ALA A 217 -14.42 -3.05 10.80
CA ALA A 217 -13.27 -2.23 10.46
C ALA A 217 -13.31 -0.83 11.12
N MET A 218 -14.47 -0.29 11.48
CA MET A 218 -14.60 1.07 11.99
C MET A 218 -15.00 1.12 13.47
N TYR A 219 -14.44 2.10 14.18
CA TYR A 219 -14.88 2.43 15.54
C TYR A 219 -16.30 3.02 15.54
N LYS A 220 -16.55 3.99 14.64
CA LYS A 220 -17.86 4.60 14.51
C LYS A 220 -18.77 3.75 13.65
N LYS A 221 -19.97 3.45 14.15
CA LYS A 221 -21.01 2.85 13.34
C LYS A 221 -21.54 3.89 12.36
N LEU A 222 -21.15 3.75 11.09
CA LEU A 222 -21.68 4.60 10.04
C LEU A 222 -23.00 4.02 9.54
N TRP A 223 -23.97 4.90 9.37
CA TRP A 223 -25.21 4.56 8.71
C TRP A 223 -25.17 5.06 7.26
N PHE A 224 -25.31 4.14 6.33
CA PHE A 224 -25.45 4.43 4.92
C PHE A 224 -26.66 3.71 4.36
N PRO A 225 -27.37 4.31 3.37
CA PRO A 225 -28.41 3.60 2.64
C PRO A 225 -27.88 2.35 1.93
N ASN A 226 -28.70 1.31 1.79
CA ASN A 226 -28.28 0.04 1.21
C ASN A 226 -27.71 0.15 -0.21
N PHE A 227 -28.17 1.11 -1.02
CA PHE A 227 -27.65 1.31 -2.37
C PHE A 227 -26.14 1.66 -2.37
N MET A 228 -25.63 2.36 -1.37
CA MET A 228 -24.21 2.68 -1.26
C MET A 228 -23.35 1.43 -1.01
N PHE A 229 -23.86 0.47 -0.26
CA PHE A 229 -23.19 -0.82 -0.07
C PHE A 229 -23.18 -1.66 -1.35
N ASN A 230 -24.27 -1.61 -2.15
CA ASN A 230 -24.33 -2.24 -3.46
C ASN A 230 -23.34 -1.58 -4.45
N ASP A 231 -23.26 -0.23 -4.43
CA ASP A 231 -22.27 0.51 -5.22
C ASP A 231 -20.84 0.10 -4.86
N PHE A 232 -20.58 -0.12 -3.56
CA PHE A 232 -19.28 -0.57 -3.07
C PHE A 232 -18.95 -2.00 -3.54
N LEU A 233 -19.93 -2.91 -3.48
CA LEU A 233 -19.78 -4.28 -4.00
C LEU A 233 -19.42 -4.29 -5.48
N GLU A 234 -20.14 -3.53 -6.29
CA GLU A 234 -19.94 -3.48 -7.73
C GLU A 234 -18.55 -2.98 -8.12
N VAL A 235 -18.02 -1.99 -7.38
CA VAL A 235 -16.79 -1.29 -7.77
C VAL A 235 -15.53 -1.90 -7.16
N MET A 236 -15.62 -2.45 -5.93
CA MET A 236 -14.42 -2.83 -5.17
C MET A 236 -14.12 -4.33 -5.20
N PHE A 237 -15.09 -5.19 -5.50
CA PHE A 237 -14.91 -6.64 -5.42
C PHE A 237 -14.88 -7.32 -6.80
N SER A 238 -13.91 -6.93 -7.63
CA SER A 238 -13.51 -7.69 -8.82
C SER A 238 -12.53 -8.82 -8.45
N HIS A 239 -12.25 -9.75 -9.37
CA HIS A 239 -11.25 -10.82 -9.20
C HIS A 239 -11.43 -11.63 -7.90
N LYS A 240 -12.68 -11.98 -7.58
CA LYS A 240 -13.00 -12.64 -6.30
C LYS A 240 -12.25 -13.96 -6.09
N LYS A 241 -12.10 -14.76 -7.15
CA LYS A 241 -11.38 -16.04 -7.09
C LYS A 241 -9.92 -15.82 -6.71
N GLU A 242 -9.22 -14.97 -7.46
CA GLU A 242 -7.80 -14.69 -7.23
C GLU A 242 -7.58 -14.01 -5.87
N ARG A 243 -8.52 -13.17 -5.43
CA ARG A 243 -8.44 -12.56 -4.10
C ARG A 243 -8.71 -13.55 -2.97
N ALA A 244 -9.58 -14.55 -3.16
CA ALA A 244 -9.73 -15.64 -2.19
C ALA A 244 -8.43 -16.43 -2.05
N GLU A 245 -7.79 -16.76 -3.18
CA GLU A 245 -6.48 -17.39 -3.23
C GLU A 245 -5.40 -16.58 -2.51
N LEU A 246 -5.45 -15.21 -2.58
CA LEU A 246 -4.53 -14.34 -1.82
C LEU A 246 -4.74 -14.46 -0.30
N LEU A 247 -5.99 -14.61 0.16
CA LEU A 247 -6.28 -14.79 1.59
C LEU A 247 -5.84 -16.17 2.10
N GLU A 248 -6.01 -17.21 1.29
CA GLU A 248 -5.50 -18.54 1.59
C GLU A 248 -3.97 -18.56 1.69
N ALA A 249 -3.29 -17.95 0.70
CA ALA A 249 -1.83 -17.88 0.66
C ALA A 249 -1.22 -16.93 1.72
N LEU A 250 -2.04 -16.10 2.37
CA LEU A 250 -1.60 -15.22 3.45
C LEU A 250 -1.31 -16.01 4.73
N VAL A 251 -2.07 -17.09 4.98
CA VAL A 251 -1.96 -17.89 6.20
C VAL A 251 -0.85 -18.90 6.03
N ILE A 252 0.08 -18.92 6.97
CA ILE A 252 1.20 -19.85 7.03
C ILE A 252 1.12 -20.72 8.26
N ARG A 253 1.79 -21.88 8.24
CA ARG A 253 1.88 -22.76 9.41
C ARG A 253 2.59 -22.04 10.57
N ASN A 254 2.21 -22.37 11.79
CA ASN A 254 2.84 -21.79 12.97
C ASN A 254 4.38 -21.97 12.99
N ASP A 255 4.86 -23.15 12.57
CA ASP A 255 6.28 -23.49 12.54
C ASP A 255 7.07 -22.74 11.44
N ASP A 256 6.40 -22.20 10.44
CA ASP A 256 6.99 -21.45 9.33
C ASP A 256 7.11 -19.94 9.66
N ALA A 257 6.55 -19.52 10.79
CA ALA A 257 6.56 -18.11 11.19
C ALA A 257 7.92 -17.72 11.79
N ASN A 258 8.61 -16.85 11.08
CA ASN A 258 9.84 -16.24 11.55
C ASN A 258 9.69 -14.72 11.70
N VAL A 259 10.20 -14.18 12.79
CA VAL A 259 10.34 -12.72 12.94
C VAL A 259 11.60 -12.29 12.21
N PRO A 260 11.48 -11.51 11.11
CA PRO A 260 12.66 -11.08 10.37
C PRO A 260 13.50 -10.11 11.20
N ASN A 261 14.83 -10.20 11.08
CA ASN A 261 15.72 -9.20 11.66
C ASN A 261 15.70 -7.95 10.78
N LEU A 262 14.93 -6.95 11.18
CA LEU A 262 14.76 -5.70 10.45
C LEU A 262 15.56 -4.59 11.10
N SER A 263 16.52 -4.05 10.36
CA SER A 263 17.36 -2.90 10.80
C SER A 263 16.65 -1.55 10.60
N GLN A 264 15.55 -1.52 9.88
CA GLN A 264 14.80 -0.32 9.55
C GLN A 264 14.14 0.30 10.79
N LYS A 265 13.97 1.62 10.76
CA LYS A 265 13.06 2.29 11.69
C LYS A 265 11.63 1.93 11.36
N ILE A 266 10.85 1.51 12.35
CA ILE A 266 9.47 1.07 12.18
C ILE A 266 8.53 1.89 13.08
N LEU A 267 7.47 2.41 12.49
CA LEU A 267 6.35 2.99 13.21
C LEU A 267 5.12 2.08 13.08
N LEU A 268 4.64 1.57 14.19
CA LEU A 268 3.33 0.92 14.28
C LEU A 268 2.29 2.00 14.61
N LEU A 269 1.40 2.30 13.65
CA LEU A 269 0.41 3.37 13.77
C LEU A 269 -0.98 2.76 13.84
N TRP A 270 -1.58 2.70 15.04
CA TRP A 270 -2.68 1.80 15.33
C TRP A 270 -3.94 2.46 15.85
N GLY A 271 -5.11 1.99 15.40
CA GLY A 271 -6.39 2.37 16.02
C GLY A 271 -6.58 1.68 17.37
N GLU A 272 -6.90 2.47 18.40
CA GLU A 272 -7.13 1.95 19.78
C GLU A 272 -8.20 0.85 19.83
N LYS A 273 -9.20 0.94 18.97
CA LYS A 273 -10.38 0.07 18.93
C LYS A 273 -10.42 -0.80 17.67
N ASP A 274 -9.26 -1.13 17.12
CA ASP A 274 -9.16 -2.09 16.02
C ASP A 274 -9.68 -3.45 16.49
N ARG A 275 -10.72 -3.96 15.82
CA ARG A 275 -11.37 -5.24 16.13
C ARG A 275 -10.83 -6.38 15.27
N ILE A 276 -10.22 -6.07 14.11
CA ILE A 276 -9.64 -7.05 13.19
C ILE A 276 -8.26 -7.44 13.71
N PHE A 277 -7.36 -6.45 13.84
CA PHE A 277 -6.05 -6.65 14.46
C PHE A 277 -5.99 -5.85 15.77
N ARG A 278 -6.29 -6.51 16.89
CA ARG A 278 -6.34 -5.87 18.19
C ARG A 278 -5.00 -5.19 18.53
N LEU A 279 -5.06 -4.10 19.27
CA LEU A 279 -3.90 -3.33 19.69
C LEU A 279 -2.81 -4.20 20.37
N GLN A 280 -3.20 -5.31 20.98
CA GLN A 280 -2.24 -6.25 21.60
C GLN A 280 -1.23 -6.77 20.59
N TYR A 281 -1.65 -7.12 19.36
CA TYR A 281 -0.74 -7.56 18.31
C TYR A 281 0.33 -6.50 17.97
N ALA A 282 -0.02 -5.21 18.00
CA ALA A 282 0.97 -4.15 17.78
C ALA A 282 1.99 -4.05 18.92
N LYS A 283 1.57 -4.30 20.17
CA LYS A 283 2.46 -4.32 21.33
C LYS A 283 3.42 -5.51 21.26
N ASP A 284 2.89 -6.70 20.95
CA ASP A 284 3.66 -7.92 20.81
C ASP A 284 4.70 -7.79 19.66
N MET A 285 4.28 -7.22 18.53
CA MET A 285 5.21 -6.93 17.42
C MET A 285 6.31 -5.92 17.80
N LYS A 286 5.99 -4.90 18.60
CA LYS A 286 7.00 -3.96 19.09
C LYS A 286 8.06 -4.67 19.93
N GLU A 287 7.65 -5.57 20.80
CA GLU A 287 8.57 -6.39 21.61
C GLU A 287 9.44 -7.29 20.73
N GLN A 288 8.84 -7.96 19.75
CA GLN A 288 9.54 -8.86 18.81
C GLN A 288 10.51 -8.13 17.89
N LEU A 289 10.15 -6.94 17.39
CA LEU A 289 10.95 -6.16 16.44
C LEU A 289 12.02 -5.27 17.11
N GLY A 290 11.94 -5.10 18.44
CA GLY A 290 12.97 -4.43 19.22
C GLY A 290 12.95 -2.90 19.17
N GLU A 291 14.11 -2.29 19.53
CA GLU A 291 14.23 -0.86 19.84
C GLU A 291 14.00 0.09 18.64
N ASN A 292 14.25 -0.38 17.41
CA ASN A 292 14.01 0.42 16.21
C ASN A 292 12.50 0.61 15.92
N THR A 293 11.63 -0.02 16.70
CA THR A 293 10.18 0.00 16.53
C THR A 293 9.52 0.91 17.57
N SER A 294 8.72 1.84 17.10
CA SER A 294 7.89 2.71 17.90
C SER A 294 6.40 2.43 17.64
N ILE A 295 5.54 2.76 18.61
CA ILE A 295 4.09 2.62 18.46
C ILE A 295 3.40 3.93 18.78
N GLN A 296 2.44 4.33 17.93
CA GLN A 296 1.53 5.46 18.14
C GLN A 296 0.08 4.96 18.07
N ILE A 297 -0.68 5.27 19.11
CA ILE A 297 -2.06 4.82 19.25
C ILE A 297 -3.01 5.97 18.92
N ILE A 298 -3.95 5.72 18.01
CA ILE A 298 -4.97 6.69 17.61
C ILE A 298 -6.26 6.38 18.38
N GLY A 299 -6.56 7.19 19.39
CA GLY A 299 -7.77 7.07 20.19
C GLY A 299 -9.05 7.24 19.39
N LYS A 300 -10.10 6.48 19.74
CA LYS A 300 -11.42 6.50 19.09
C LYS A 300 -11.35 6.21 17.59
N ALA A 301 -10.50 5.27 17.18
CA ALA A 301 -10.35 4.77 15.82
C ALA A 301 -10.29 3.25 15.83
N GLY A 302 -10.88 2.61 14.81
CA GLY A 302 -10.82 1.18 14.53
C GLY A 302 -9.68 0.84 13.59
N HIS A 303 -9.87 -0.23 12.82
CA HIS A 303 -8.92 -0.70 11.80
C HIS A 303 -8.62 0.38 10.74
N LEU A 304 -9.65 1.14 10.31
CA LEU A 304 -9.51 2.22 9.33
C LEU A 304 -9.07 3.55 9.97
N ALA A 305 -8.08 3.54 10.87
CA ALA A 305 -7.64 4.73 11.61
C ALA A 305 -7.24 5.91 10.68
N HIS A 306 -6.67 5.63 9.52
CA HIS A 306 -6.28 6.60 8.48
C HIS A 306 -7.49 7.30 7.81
N ILE A 307 -8.67 6.68 7.85
CA ILE A 307 -9.94 7.23 7.36
C ILE A 307 -10.72 7.91 8.49
N GLU A 308 -10.80 7.26 9.69
CA GLU A 308 -11.61 7.77 10.79
C GLU A 308 -11.00 8.97 11.50
N ARG A 309 -9.66 9.05 11.55
CA ARG A 309 -8.89 10.10 12.23
C ARG A 309 -7.75 10.62 11.35
N PRO A 310 -8.05 11.09 10.11
CA PRO A 310 -7.02 11.40 9.12
C PRO A 310 -6.04 12.47 9.59
N PHE A 311 -6.47 13.47 10.34
CA PHE A 311 -5.59 14.53 10.84
C PHE A 311 -4.57 14.00 11.85
N ARG A 312 -4.98 13.14 12.80
CA ARG A 312 -4.08 12.52 13.78
C ARG A 312 -3.15 11.51 13.10
N TYR A 313 -3.69 10.69 12.21
CA TYR A 313 -2.90 9.75 11.43
C TYR A 313 -1.81 10.47 10.65
N ASN A 314 -2.18 11.52 9.91
CA ASN A 314 -1.25 12.32 9.11
C ASN A 314 -0.23 13.08 9.96
N HIS A 315 -0.56 13.46 11.18
CA HIS A 315 0.36 14.11 12.11
C HIS A 315 1.50 13.15 12.47
N TYR A 316 1.19 11.98 13.04
CA TYR A 316 2.20 10.97 13.41
C TYR A 316 3.00 10.46 12.20
N LEU A 317 2.32 10.24 11.08
CA LEU A 317 2.98 9.84 9.84
C LEU A 317 4.03 10.87 9.41
N LYS A 318 3.70 12.16 9.41
CA LYS A 318 4.63 13.24 9.01
C LYS A 318 5.78 13.42 9.99
N GLU A 319 5.53 13.28 11.29
CA GLU A 319 6.59 13.32 12.32
C GLU A 319 7.61 12.21 12.08
N PHE A 320 7.13 10.98 11.86
CA PHE A 320 7.99 9.86 11.57
C PHE A 320 8.78 10.06 10.28
N LEU A 321 8.12 10.43 9.18
CA LEU A 321 8.75 10.67 7.89
C LEU A 321 9.83 11.77 7.94
N ALA A 322 9.65 12.79 8.80
CA ALA A 322 10.63 13.86 8.96
C ALA A 322 11.90 13.41 9.69
N THR A 323 11.82 12.37 10.53
CA THR A 323 12.96 11.82 11.29
C THR A 323 13.62 10.61 10.63
N ALA A 324 12.92 9.98 9.69
CA ALA A 324 13.37 8.80 8.96
C ALA A 324 13.99 9.13 7.58
N SER A 325 13.91 10.38 7.13
CA SER A 325 14.38 10.84 5.80
C SER A 325 15.88 11.12 5.78
#